data_3a0efcf2a869fadf724b56af632db0c9
#
_entry.id   3a0efcf2a869fadf724b56af632db0c9
#
_cell.length_a   1.000
_cell.length_b   1.000
_cell.length_c   1.000
_cell.angle_alpha   90.00
_cell.angle_beta   90.00
_cell.angle_gamma   90.00
#
_symmetry.space_group_name_H-M   'P 1'
#
loop_
_entity.id
_entity.type
_entity.pdbx_description
1 polymer ?
#
loop_
_entity_poly.entity_id
_entity_poly.type
_entity_poly.pdbx_seq_one_letter_code
_entity_poly.pdbx_strand_id
1 'polypeptide(L)'
;MTATPLAAAAIAQLESEGVDTVIGTVVNPAGLTNAKTVPVGRINAFADPGLGASPSWHAFAIDQTGIAFTDTVGVVGDQRLRIDMAALRLLGDGLAWAPAGFFEQDGTPVPVCSRGTLGRIEAALAEAGIDALVGHEIEFLLVDPDGWPLSSTMWAQYGLAGVLEHEQFVRDVTAAATLAGVAIEQFHPEYGANQFEISLAPQAPVAAADQLVLLRIIVGRAARRHGLRVSLSPAPFAGSVGSGAHQHFSLTQQETALFSDGTGPGGMSAAGQAAVAGVLRGLPDAQGILCGSIVSGLRMRPGNWAGAYACWGIENREAAVRFVTAGPGSPHGGNVEVKIVDPSANPYLASAAILGLALDGISNEATLPPEMTVDPAKLSEADRVAAGTLLLPEAQVEVLAALDKSAILRTILGDPVIDMVV
;
A
#
# COMPACT_ATOMS: atom_id res chain seq x y z
N MET A 1 11.17 -21.47 -5.15
CA MET A 1 10.80 -22.21 -6.38
C MET A 1 11.56 -21.62 -7.55
N THR A 2 12.27 -22.44 -8.35
CA THR A 2 12.89 -21.94 -9.59
C THR A 2 11.76 -21.64 -10.57
N ALA A 3 11.73 -20.42 -11.11
CA ALA A 3 10.74 -20.04 -12.12
C ALA A 3 10.93 -20.94 -13.36
N THR A 4 9.86 -21.55 -13.84
CA THR A 4 9.90 -22.28 -15.10
C THR A 4 10.14 -21.29 -16.24
N PRO A 5 11.21 -21.44 -17.03
CA PRO A 5 11.48 -20.54 -18.15
C PRO A 5 10.29 -20.51 -19.13
N LEU A 6 9.98 -19.33 -19.66
CA LEU A 6 9.03 -19.24 -20.77
C LEU A 6 9.57 -20.04 -21.96
N ALA A 7 8.69 -20.82 -22.58
CA ALA A 7 9.00 -21.45 -23.85
C ALA A 7 9.30 -20.38 -24.92
N ALA A 8 10.16 -20.67 -25.88
CA ALA A 8 10.46 -19.77 -26.99
C ALA A 8 9.20 -19.27 -27.73
N ALA A 9 8.16 -20.10 -27.82
CA ALA A 9 6.86 -19.71 -28.37
C ALA A 9 6.15 -18.60 -27.56
N ALA A 10 6.26 -18.61 -26.22
CA ALA A 10 5.66 -17.56 -25.38
C ALA A 10 6.42 -16.24 -25.48
N ILE A 11 7.76 -16.29 -25.63
CA ILE A 11 8.56 -15.08 -25.91
C ILE A 11 8.19 -14.52 -27.29
N ALA A 12 8.09 -15.38 -28.32
CA ALA A 12 7.68 -14.96 -29.65
C ALA A 12 6.24 -14.40 -29.68
N GLN A 13 5.36 -14.89 -28.81
CA GLN A 13 4.03 -14.30 -28.65
C GLN A 13 4.11 -12.86 -28.08
N LEU A 14 4.89 -12.63 -27.03
CA LEU A 14 5.11 -11.27 -26.47
C LEU A 14 5.69 -10.33 -27.55
N GLU A 15 6.67 -10.81 -28.34
CA GLU A 15 7.22 -10.06 -29.47
C GLU A 15 6.15 -9.77 -30.54
N SER A 16 5.26 -10.71 -30.83
CA SER A 16 4.16 -10.51 -31.79
C SER A 16 3.08 -9.56 -31.28
N GLU A 17 2.94 -9.43 -29.96
CA GLU A 17 2.11 -8.43 -29.28
C GLU A 17 2.80 -7.05 -29.20
N GLY A 18 3.98 -6.93 -29.79
CA GLY A 18 4.77 -5.71 -29.90
C GLY A 18 5.63 -5.41 -28.67
N VAL A 19 5.80 -6.35 -27.73
CA VAL A 19 6.69 -6.17 -26.58
C VAL A 19 8.15 -6.26 -27.02
N ASP A 20 8.94 -5.25 -26.73
CA ASP A 20 10.39 -5.24 -26.96
C ASP A 20 11.19 -5.17 -25.66
N THR A 21 10.60 -4.59 -24.60
CA THR A 21 11.27 -4.31 -23.34
C THR A 21 10.43 -4.79 -22.14
N VAL A 22 11.08 -5.45 -21.19
CA VAL A 22 10.48 -5.89 -19.92
C VAL A 22 11.08 -5.07 -18.77
N ILE A 23 10.21 -4.50 -17.95
CA ILE A 23 10.56 -3.74 -16.76
C ILE A 23 10.29 -4.62 -15.53
N GLY A 24 11.30 -4.84 -14.70
CA GLY A 24 11.12 -5.44 -13.38
C GLY A 24 11.31 -4.39 -12.29
N THR A 25 10.38 -4.32 -11.33
CA THR A 25 10.45 -3.34 -10.24
C THR A 25 10.45 -3.97 -8.86
N VAL A 26 11.13 -3.32 -7.93
CA VAL A 26 11.06 -3.57 -6.49
C VAL A 26 10.76 -2.27 -5.77
N VAL A 27 10.09 -2.36 -4.64
CA VAL A 27 9.89 -1.23 -3.72
C VAL A 27 10.78 -1.44 -2.52
N ASN A 28 11.68 -0.48 -2.25
CA ASN A 28 12.56 -0.55 -1.09
C ASN A 28 11.81 -0.17 0.21
N PRO A 29 12.39 -0.40 1.40
CA PRO A 29 11.74 -0.05 2.66
C PRO A 29 11.23 1.39 2.76
N ALA A 30 11.94 2.35 2.16
CA ALA A 30 11.53 3.76 2.11
C ALA A 30 10.39 4.08 1.11
N GLY A 31 9.81 3.08 0.44
CA GLY A 31 8.71 3.26 -0.53
C GLY A 31 9.16 3.65 -1.94
N LEU A 32 10.48 3.74 -2.21
CA LEU A 32 10.99 4.04 -3.55
C LEU A 32 10.85 2.83 -4.48
N THR A 33 10.32 3.06 -5.66
CA THR A 33 10.24 2.03 -6.72
C THR A 33 11.48 2.08 -7.59
N ASN A 34 12.34 1.08 -7.44
CA ASN A 34 13.54 0.88 -8.25
C ASN A 34 13.27 -0.11 -9.39
N ALA A 35 13.96 0.02 -10.50
CA ALA A 35 13.71 -0.79 -11.68
C ALA A 35 14.98 -1.27 -12.37
N LYS A 36 14.88 -2.42 -13.04
CA LYS A 36 15.77 -2.84 -14.11
C LYS A 36 14.96 -3.19 -15.35
N THR A 37 15.55 -3.01 -16.52
CA THR A 37 14.95 -3.34 -17.80
C THR A 37 15.82 -4.30 -18.59
N VAL A 38 15.18 -5.16 -19.38
CA VAL A 38 15.85 -6.05 -20.34
C VAL A 38 15.08 -6.07 -21.66
N PRO A 39 15.74 -6.31 -22.81
CA PRO A 39 15.05 -6.73 -24.03
C PRO A 39 14.22 -7.99 -23.75
N VAL A 40 13.06 -8.14 -24.42
CA VAL A 40 12.14 -9.27 -24.19
C VAL A 40 12.82 -10.62 -24.34
N GLY A 41 13.76 -10.79 -25.27
CA GLY A 41 14.55 -12.01 -25.43
C GLY A 41 15.42 -12.39 -24.22
N ARG A 42 15.57 -11.49 -23.23
CA ARG A 42 16.32 -11.73 -21.98
C ARG A 42 15.42 -11.97 -20.77
N ILE A 43 14.12 -12.07 -20.97
CA ILE A 43 13.13 -12.18 -19.87
C ILE A 43 13.42 -13.38 -18.96
N ASN A 44 13.78 -14.53 -19.53
CA ASN A 44 14.10 -15.73 -18.74
C ASN A 44 15.32 -15.51 -17.83
N ALA A 45 16.34 -14.81 -18.30
CA ALA A 45 17.52 -14.49 -17.47
C ALA A 45 17.18 -13.49 -16.36
N PHE A 46 16.14 -12.69 -16.53
CA PHE A 46 15.64 -11.81 -15.47
C PHE A 46 14.80 -12.57 -14.44
N ALA A 47 14.07 -13.61 -14.87
CA ALA A 47 13.30 -14.47 -13.95
C ALA A 47 14.22 -15.41 -13.16
N ASP A 48 15.17 -16.07 -13.84
CA ASP A 48 16.13 -17.00 -13.23
C ASP A 48 17.41 -17.06 -14.08
N PRO A 49 18.62 -16.85 -13.51
CA PRO A 49 18.95 -16.64 -12.10
C PRO A 49 18.67 -15.22 -11.56
N GLY A 50 18.12 -14.31 -12.35
CA GLY A 50 17.90 -12.93 -12.01
C GLY A 50 19.08 -12.02 -12.36
N LEU A 51 18.89 -10.72 -12.21
CA LEU A 51 19.91 -9.69 -12.46
C LEU A 51 20.62 -9.30 -11.17
N GLY A 52 21.92 -9.03 -11.24
CA GLY A 52 22.69 -8.54 -10.08
C GLY A 52 22.14 -7.22 -9.58
N ALA A 53 22.05 -7.05 -8.28
CA ALA A 53 21.65 -5.81 -7.61
C ALA A 53 22.45 -5.62 -6.32
N SER A 54 22.86 -4.38 -6.04
CA SER A 54 23.55 -4.06 -4.79
C SER A 54 22.56 -4.09 -3.62
N PRO A 55 22.94 -4.62 -2.44
CA PRO A 55 22.16 -4.49 -1.22
C PRO A 55 21.83 -3.03 -0.85
N SER A 56 22.63 -2.07 -1.28
CA SER A 56 22.38 -0.64 -1.06
C SER A 56 21.05 -0.13 -1.62
N TRP A 57 20.38 -0.88 -2.50
CA TRP A 57 19.05 -0.52 -2.98
C TRP A 57 18.01 -0.51 -1.86
N HIS A 58 18.20 -1.30 -0.82
CA HIS A 58 17.35 -1.29 0.36
C HIS A 58 17.54 -0.04 1.23
N ALA A 59 18.72 0.59 1.14
CA ALA A 59 19.17 1.67 2.02
C ALA A 59 18.96 3.08 1.44
N PHE A 60 18.44 3.23 0.22
CA PHE A 60 18.18 4.56 -0.34
C PHE A 60 17.01 5.23 0.35
N ALA A 61 17.25 6.44 0.88
CA ALA A 61 16.23 7.24 1.55
C ALA A 61 15.26 7.90 0.56
N ILE A 62 14.05 8.19 1.02
CA ILE A 62 12.97 8.76 0.19
C ILE A 62 13.33 10.13 -0.41
N ASP A 63 14.18 10.90 0.26
CA ASP A 63 14.67 12.20 -0.21
C ASP A 63 15.79 12.10 -1.27
N GLN A 64 16.25 10.88 -1.53
CA GLN A 64 17.32 10.54 -2.48
C GLN A 64 18.67 11.19 -2.15
N THR A 65 18.85 11.73 -0.96
CA THR A 65 20.11 12.39 -0.52
C THR A 65 20.90 11.53 0.43
N GLY A 66 20.27 10.59 1.11
CA GLY A 66 20.86 9.71 2.10
C GLY A 66 20.94 8.25 1.64
N ILE A 67 21.89 7.54 2.25
CA ILE A 67 21.99 6.08 2.19
C ILE A 67 22.10 5.62 3.64
N ALA A 68 21.04 4.96 4.14
CA ALA A 68 20.93 4.54 5.53
C ALA A 68 21.40 3.09 5.67
N PHE A 69 22.71 2.84 5.73
CA PHE A 69 23.24 1.51 5.99
C PHE A 69 22.98 1.07 7.44
N THR A 70 22.75 -0.22 7.61
CA THR A 70 22.60 -0.87 8.92
C THR A 70 23.69 -1.94 9.09
N ASP A 71 23.74 -2.59 10.25
CA ASP A 71 24.66 -3.69 10.47
C ASP A 71 24.43 -4.89 9.54
N THR A 72 23.20 -5.03 9.01
CA THR A 72 22.79 -6.15 8.14
C THR A 72 22.70 -5.79 6.67
N VAL A 73 22.65 -4.50 6.32
CA VAL A 73 22.55 -4.00 4.93
C VAL A 73 23.65 -3.01 4.66
N GLY A 74 24.60 -3.39 3.81
CA GLY A 74 25.75 -2.57 3.42
C GLY A 74 26.00 -2.57 1.92
N VAL A 75 27.26 -2.40 1.54
CA VAL A 75 27.70 -2.35 0.11
C VAL A 75 28.30 -3.67 -0.39
N VAL A 76 28.50 -4.63 0.50
CA VAL A 76 29.19 -5.89 0.20
C VAL A 76 28.20 -6.99 -0.09
N GLY A 77 28.47 -7.75 -1.15
CA GLY A 77 27.62 -8.86 -1.61
C GLY A 77 26.59 -8.40 -2.64
N ASP A 78 26.58 -9.06 -3.80
CA ASP A 78 25.52 -8.87 -4.78
C ASP A 78 24.34 -9.77 -4.48
N GLN A 79 23.15 -9.21 -4.59
CA GLN A 79 21.89 -9.93 -4.57
C GLN A 79 21.34 -10.15 -5.99
N ARG A 80 20.31 -10.97 -6.12
CA ARG A 80 19.63 -11.24 -7.39
C ARG A 80 18.24 -10.63 -7.36
N LEU A 81 17.97 -9.78 -8.35
CA LEU A 81 16.62 -9.29 -8.64
C LEU A 81 15.95 -10.26 -9.59
N ARG A 82 14.85 -10.90 -9.17
CA ARG A 82 14.08 -11.86 -9.98
C ARG A 82 12.67 -11.36 -10.16
N ILE A 83 12.22 -11.30 -11.42
CA ILE A 83 10.82 -10.96 -11.72
C ILE A 83 9.92 -12.16 -11.49
N ASP A 84 8.68 -11.87 -11.07
CA ASP A 84 7.61 -12.86 -10.98
C ASP A 84 6.87 -12.96 -12.32
N MET A 85 7.15 -14.05 -13.05
CA MET A 85 6.58 -14.27 -14.37
C MET A 85 5.07 -14.50 -14.37
N ALA A 86 4.49 -14.97 -13.25
CA ALA A 86 3.05 -15.15 -13.13
C ALA A 86 2.30 -13.79 -13.03
N ALA A 87 3.01 -12.77 -12.56
CA ALA A 87 2.50 -11.41 -12.43
C ALA A 87 2.90 -10.49 -13.61
N LEU A 88 3.39 -11.03 -14.73
CA LEU A 88 3.73 -10.23 -15.92
C LEU A 88 2.48 -9.55 -16.50
N ARG A 89 2.58 -8.27 -16.85
CA ARG A 89 1.49 -7.45 -17.40
C ARG A 89 1.98 -6.60 -18.57
N LEU A 90 1.12 -6.42 -19.58
CA LEU A 90 1.38 -5.55 -20.71
C LEU A 90 1.12 -4.08 -20.31
N LEU A 91 2.03 -3.19 -20.68
CA LEU A 91 1.89 -1.75 -20.46
C LEU A 91 1.56 -0.95 -21.74
N GLY A 92 1.53 -1.62 -22.89
CA GLY A 92 1.48 -0.97 -24.19
C GLY A 92 2.81 -0.28 -24.57
N ASP A 93 2.88 0.25 -25.80
CA ASP A 93 4.05 0.95 -26.35
C ASP A 93 5.36 0.14 -26.25
N GLY A 94 5.31 -1.14 -26.54
CA GLY A 94 6.47 -2.03 -26.50
C GLY A 94 6.87 -2.52 -25.10
N LEU A 95 6.17 -2.14 -24.05
CA LEU A 95 6.56 -2.43 -22.67
C LEU A 95 5.71 -3.52 -22.02
N ALA A 96 6.37 -4.42 -21.30
CA ALA A 96 5.76 -5.29 -20.28
C ALA A 96 6.39 -5.00 -18.91
N TRP A 97 5.66 -5.28 -17.86
CA TRP A 97 6.09 -5.10 -16.48
C TRP A 97 5.84 -6.36 -15.65
N ALA A 98 6.75 -6.63 -14.72
CA ALA A 98 6.54 -7.61 -13.66
C ALA A 98 7.09 -7.10 -12.33
N PRO A 99 6.44 -7.41 -11.18
CA PRO A 99 7.03 -7.18 -9.88
C PRO A 99 8.23 -8.10 -9.69
N ALA A 100 9.20 -7.66 -8.89
CA ALA A 100 10.38 -8.45 -8.60
C ALA A 100 10.62 -8.57 -7.09
N GLY A 101 11.43 -9.56 -6.72
CA GLY A 101 11.93 -9.75 -5.36
C GLY A 101 13.44 -9.86 -5.34
N PHE A 102 14.02 -9.66 -4.16
CA PHE A 102 15.44 -9.84 -3.90
C PHE A 102 15.74 -11.23 -3.35
N PHE A 103 16.80 -11.83 -3.87
CA PHE A 103 17.30 -13.14 -3.47
C PHE A 103 18.81 -13.09 -3.29
N GLU A 104 19.34 -13.90 -2.40
CA GLU A 104 20.78 -14.13 -2.28
C GLU A 104 21.31 -14.93 -3.49
N GLN A 105 22.63 -15.04 -3.61
CA GLN A 105 23.27 -15.76 -4.72
C GLN A 105 22.88 -17.24 -4.79
N ASP A 106 22.57 -17.84 -3.66
CA ASP A 106 22.09 -19.23 -3.55
C ASP A 106 20.60 -19.40 -3.79
N GLY A 107 19.86 -18.29 -4.00
CA GLY A 107 18.41 -18.28 -4.21
C GLY A 107 17.58 -18.14 -2.96
N THR A 108 18.18 -17.98 -1.78
CA THR A 108 17.46 -17.70 -0.53
C THR A 108 16.80 -16.30 -0.62
N PRO A 109 15.53 -16.14 -0.21
CA PRO A 109 14.88 -14.83 -0.16
C PRO A 109 15.60 -13.87 0.79
N VAL A 110 15.81 -12.64 0.36
CA VAL A 110 16.43 -11.60 1.21
C VAL A 110 15.42 -11.14 2.27
N PRO A 111 15.78 -11.17 3.57
CA PRO A 111 14.83 -10.85 4.66
C PRO A 111 14.22 -9.45 4.58
N VAL A 112 14.98 -8.44 4.12
CA VAL A 112 14.54 -7.05 4.00
C VAL A 112 13.75 -6.75 2.71
N CYS A 113 13.56 -7.75 1.82
CA CYS A 113 12.75 -7.60 0.63
C CYS A 113 11.27 -7.34 0.99
N SER A 114 10.77 -6.16 0.69
CA SER A 114 9.40 -5.73 1.06
C SER A 114 8.32 -6.68 0.52
N ARG A 115 8.39 -7.05 -0.76
CA ARG A 115 7.45 -8.02 -1.37
C ARG A 115 7.56 -9.41 -0.71
N GLY A 116 8.77 -9.84 -0.40
CA GLY A 116 9.01 -11.11 0.30
C GLY A 116 8.47 -11.09 1.73
N THR A 117 8.53 -9.94 2.42
CA THR A 117 7.95 -9.75 3.75
C THR A 117 6.43 -9.94 3.73
N LEU A 118 5.72 -9.32 2.79
CA LEU A 118 4.28 -9.53 2.65
C LEU A 118 3.95 -10.99 2.29
N GLY A 119 4.75 -11.63 1.43
CA GLY A 119 4.57 -13.05 1.11
C GLY A 119 4.70 -13.98 2.32
N ARG A 120 5.58 -13.65 3.29
CA ARG A 120 5.67 -14.39 4.56
C ARG A 120 4.40 -14.23 5.41
N ILE A 121 3.82 -13.04 5.45
CA ILE A 121 2.58 -12.79 6.20
C ILE A 121 1.39 -13.50 5.53
N GLU A 122 1.29 -13.45 4.21
CA GLU A 122 0.27 -14.19 3.46
C GLU A 122 0.35 -15.69 3.71
N ALA A 123 1.57 -16.26 3.73
CA ALA A 123 1.78 -17.66 4.08
C ALA A 123 1.40 -17.96 5.54
N ALA A 124 1.72 -17.08 6.50
CA ALA A 124 1.36 -17.26 7.91
C ALA A 124 -0.17 -17.22 8.13
N LEU A 125 -0.88 -16.37 7.41
CA LEU A 125 -2.36 -16.37 7.40
C LEU A 125 -2.89 -17.70 6.87
N ALA A 126 -2.38 -18.17 5.74
CA ALA A 126 -2.79 -19.45 5.16
C ALA A 126 -2.50 -20.64 6.10
N GLU A 127 -1.36 -20.65 6.81
CA GLU A 127 -1.04 -21.65 7.83
C GLU A 127 -2.03 -21.61 9.01
N ALA A 128 -2.57 -20.43 9.35
CA ALA A 128 -3.64 -20.28 10.34
C ALA A 128 -5.05 -20.61 9.78
N GLY A 129 -5.15 -21.04 8.52
CA GLY A 129 -6.43 -21.32 7.85
C GLY A 129 -7.24 -20.06 7.55
N ILE A 130 -6.57 -18.92 7.34
CA ILE A 130 -7.20 -17.62 7.07
C ILE A 130 -6.82 -17.18 5.66
N ASP A 131 -7.83 -16.88 4.84
CA ASP A 131 -7.69 -16.20 3.57
C ASP A 131 -7.95 -14.70 3.76
N ALA A 132 -7.09 -13.86 3.18
CA ALA A 132 -7.22 -12.42 3.22
C ALA A 132 -7.44 -11.83 1.81
N LEU A 133 -8.31 -10.84 1.72
CA LEU A 133 -8.39 -9.94 0.56
C LEU A 133 -8.01 -8.53 1.00
N VAL A 134 -7.27 -7.83 0.16
CA VAL A 134 -6.83 -6.45 0.37
C VAL A 134 -7.30 -5.59 -0.79
N GLY A 135 -7.96 -4.47 -0.48
CA GLY A 135 -8.31 -3.40 -1.42
C GLY A 135 -7.50 -2.14 -1.09
N HIS A 136 -7.14 -1.40 -2.13
CA HIS A 136 -6.41 -0.14 -1.99
C HIS A 136 -7.21 0.99 -2.60
N GLU A 137 -7.29 2.09 -1.90
CA GLU A 137 -7.63 3.42 -2.45
C GLU A 137 -6.34 4.24 -2.48
N ILE A 138 -6.13 5.01 -3.52
CA ILE A 138 -4.96 5.88 -3.62
C ILE A 138 -5.36 7.26 -4.11
N GLU A 139 -5.10 8.25 -3.28
CA GLU A 139 -5.20 9.65 -3.65
C GLU A 139 -3.87 10.15 -4.22
N PHE A 140 -3.95 11.01 -5.21
CA PHE A 140 -2.80 11.65 -5.81
C PHE A 140 -3.16 13.02 -6.38
N LEU A 141 -2.15 13.88 -6.52
CA LEU A 141 -2.32 15.20 -7.09
C LEU A 141 -1.64 15.29 -8.46
N LEU A 142 -2.34 15.85 -9.45
CA LEU A 142 -1.71 16.26 -10.71
C LEU A 142 -0.99 17.59 -10.48
N VAL A 143 0.25 17.66 -10.95
CA VAL A 143 1.11 18.84 -10.85
C VAL A 143 1.73 19.15 -12.23
N ASP A 144 2.26 20.34 -12.39
CA ASP A 144 2.98 20.71 -13.59
C ASP A 144 4.32 19.94 -13.73
N PRO A 145 5.04 20.05 -14.87
CA PRO A 145 6.31 19.37 -15.07
C PRO A 145 7.42 19.72 -14.06
N ASP A 146 7.33 20.88 -13.41
CA ASP A 146 8.29 21.34 -12.41
C ASP A 146 7.86 20.96 -10.98
N GLY A 147 6.65 20.39 -10.83
CA GLY A 147 6.10 19.94 -9.54
C GLY A 147 5.28 21.01 -8.82
N TRP A 148 4.88 22.10 -9.49
CA TRP A 148 4.04 23.13 -8.92
C TRP A 148 2.56 22.83 -9.06
N PRO A 149 1.70 23.44 -8.21
CA PRO A 149 0.26 23.30 -8.32
C PRO A 149 -0.27 23.75 -9.66
N LEU A 150 -1.17 22.98 -10.26
CA LEU A 150 -1.92 23.43 -11.44
C LEU A 150 -2.98 24.45 -11.00
N SER A 151 -3.16 25.50 -11.82
CA SER A 151 -4.30 26.39 -11.65
C SER A 151 -5.57 25.68 -12.11
N SER A 152 -6.60 25.67 -11.29
CA SER A 152 -7.94 25.27 -11.68
C SER A 152 -8.91 26.35 -11.25
N THR A 153 -9.76 26.80 -12.19
CA THR A 153 -10.76 27.84 -11.94
C THR A 153 -12.16 27.28 -11.68
N MET A 154 -12.35 25.98 -11.92
CA MET A 154 -13.66 25.32 -11.91
C MET A 154 -13.73 24.14 -10.92
N TRP A 155 -12.69 23.93 -10.12
CA TRP A 155 -12.66 22.80 -9.18
C TRP A 155 -13.66 23.02 -8.05
N ALA A 156 -14.52 22.03 -7.86
CA ALA A 156 -15.33 21.86 -6.65
C ALA A 156 -15.03 20.47 -6.09
N GLN A 157 -15.12 20.32 -4.78
CA GLN A 157 -14.91 19.05 -4.10
C GLN A 157 -15.81 17.97 -4.72
N TYR A 158 -15.22 16.85 -5.15
CA TYR A 158 -15.91 15.74 -5.83
C TYR A 158 -16.69 16.16 -7.09
N GLY A 159 -16.36 17.31 -7.64
CA GLY A 159 -17.16 17.95 -8.71
C GLY A 159 -16.91 17.33 -10.08
N LEU A 160 -17.98 17.20 -10.88
CA LEU A 160 -17.89 16.77 -12.29
C LEU A 160 -16.88 17.60 -13.10
N ALA A 161 -16.73 18.89 -12.78
CA ALA A 161 -15.80 19.78 -13.49
C ALA A 161 -14.37 19.24 -13.48
N GLY A 162 -13.92 18.61 -12.37
CA GLY A 162 -12.59 17.98 -12.29
C GLY A 162 -12.42 16.82 -13.29
N VAL A 163 -13.46 16.01 -13.48
CA VAL A 163 -13.44 14.95 -14.51
C VAL A 163 -13.34 15.55 -15.90
N LEU A 164 -14.15 16.58 -16.19
CA LEU A 164 -14.19 17.20 -17.53
C LEU A 164 -12.89 17.94 -17.86
N GLU A 165 -12.26 18.59 -16.87
CA GLU A 165 -10.98 19.29 -17.04
C GLU A 165 -9.86 18.31 -17.41
N HIS A 166 -9.89 17.08 -16.86
CA HIS A 166 -8.89 16.04 -17.09
C HIS A 166 -9.44 14.79 -17.81
N GLU A 167 -10.54 14.95 -18.60
CA GLU A 167 -11.26 13.82 -19.21
C GLU A 167 -10.33 12.85 -19.95
N GLN A 168 -9.44 13.36 -20.79
CA GLN A 168 -8.57 12.50 -21.58
C GLN A 168 -7.55 11.75 -20.71
N PHE A 169 -7.02 12.39 -19.67
CA PHE A 169 -6.15 11.72 -18.69
C PHE A 169 -6.88 10.57 -17.98
N VAL A 170 -8.11 10.81 -17.50
CA VAL A 170 -8.94 9.78 -16.85
C VAL A 170 -9.18 8.59 -17.78
N ARG A 171 -9.51 8.86 -19.06
CA ARG A 171 -9.72 7.82 -20.07
C ARG A 171 -8.45 7.03 -20.37
N ASP A 172 -7.30 7.69 -20.49
CA ASP A 172 -6.02 7.06 -20.80
C ASP A 172 -5.56 6.17 -19.65
N VAL A 173 -5.72 6.61 -18.39
CA VAL A 173 -5.45 5.78 -17.22
C VAL A 173 -6.35 4.55 -17.20
N THR A 174 -7.66 4.71 -17.41
CA THR A 174 -8.63 3.61 -17.42
C THR A 174 -8.31 2.59 -18.52
N ALA A 175 -8.00 3.07 -19.72
CA ALA A 175 -7.64 2.20 -20.86
C ALA A 175 -6.32 1.44 -20.60
N ALA A 176 -5.29 2.11 -20.05
CA ALA A 176 -4.01 1.49 -19.71
C ALA A 176 -4.16 0.48 -18.56
N ALA A 177 -4.99 0.77 -17.56
CA ALA A 177 -5.32 -0.15 -16.48
C ALA A 177 -6.02 -1.41 -17.02
N THR A 178 -7.00 -1.25 -17.89
CA THR A 178 -7.70 -2.36 -18.55
C THR A 178 -6.73 -3.25 -19.34
N LEU A 179 -5.84 -2.65 -20.13
CA LEU A 179 -4.81 -3.38 -20.89
C LEU A 179 -3.90 -4.19 -19.96
N ALA A 180 -3.51 -3.61 -18.83
CA ALA A 180 -2.64 -4.26 -17.85
C ALA A 180 -3.37 -5.24 -16.92
N GLY A 181 -4.69 -5.40 -17.04
CA GLY A 181 -5.50 -6.24 -16.16
C GLY A 181 -5.63 -5.70 -14.74
N VAL A 182 -5.49 -4.38 -14.55
CA VAL A 182 -5.74 -3.70 -13.28
C VAL A 182 -7.22 -3.34 -13.20
N ALA A 183 -7.89 -3.88 -12.18
CA ALA A 183 -9.31 -3.67 -11.98
C ALA A 183 -9.56 -2.39 -11.16
N ILE A 184 -9.82 -1.29 -11.84
CA ILE A 184 -10.28 -0.04 -11.22
C ILE A 184 -11.78 -0.17 -10.93
N GLU A 185 -12.20 0.09 -9.70
CA GLU A 185 -13.60 0.13 -9.31
C GLU A 185 -14.16 1.57 -9.33
N GLN A 186 -13.37 2.53 -8.87
CA GLN A 186 -13.74 3.93 -8.87
C GLN A 186 -12.55 4.79 -9.28
N PHE A 187 -12.84 5.88 -9.97
CA PHE A 187 -11.89 6.93 -10.31
C PHE A 187 -12.62 8.26 -10.30
N HIS A 188 -12.35 9.11 -9.33
CA HIS A 188 -13.06 10.35 -9.13
C HIS A 188 -12.17 11.50 -8.70
N PRO A 189 -12.61 12.77 -8.94
CA PRO A 189 -11.98 13.93 -8.34
C PRO A 189 -12.14 13.90 -6.82
N GLU A 190 -11.13 14.34 -6.12
CA GLU A 190 -11.11 14.43 -4.68
C GLU A 190 -11.39 15.85 -4.16
N TYR A 191 -11.14 16.06 -2.85
CA TYR A 191 -11.40 17.33 -2.18
C TYR A 191 -10.50 18.46 -2.68
N GLY A 192 -9.22 18.17 -2.91
CA GLY A 192 -8.23 19.15 -3.36
C GLY A 192 -8.29 19.42 -4.86
N ALA A 193 -7.96 20.65 -5.27
CA ALA A 193 -7.87 20.99 -6.68
C ALA A 193 -6.83 20.12 -7.40
N ASN A 194 -7.23 19.51 -8.53
CA ASN A 194 -6.44 18.55 -9.31
C ASN A 194 -6.05 17.27 -8.55
N GLN A 195 -6.73 16.97 -7.44
CA GLN A 195 -6.61 15.75 -6.68
C GLN A 195 -7.62 14.72 -7.18
N PHE A 196 -7.16 13.48 -7.27
CA PHE A 196 -7.96 12.33 -7.70
C PHE A 196 -7.74 11.16 -6.75
N GLU A 197 -8.76 10.30 -6.68
CA GLU A 197 -8.69 9.00 -6.02
C GLU A 197 -9.01 7.88 -6.99
N ILE A 198 -8.29 6.76 -6.85
CA ILE A 198 -8.59 5.51 -7.55
C ILE A 198 -8.70 4.40 -6.51
N SER A 199 -9.85 3.70 -6.53
CA SER A 199 -10.06 2.48 -5.76
C SER A 199 -9.88 1.25 -6.64
N LEU A 200 -9.19 0.23 -6.12
CA LEU A 200 -8.91 -1.03 -6.80
C LEU A 200 -9.73 -2.18 -6.23
N ALA A 201 -10.16 -3.09 -7.10
CA ALA A 201 -10.81 -4.33 -6.68
C ALA A 201 -9.90 -5.14 -5.73
N PRO A 202 -10.46 -5.71 -4.65
CA PRO A 202 -9.68 -6.44 -3.67
C PRO A 202 -9.11 -7.73 -4.25
N GLN A 203 -7.88 -8.07 -3.83
CA GLN A 203 -7.16 -9.28 -4.22
C GLN A 203 -6.42 -9.89 -3.03
N ALA A 204 -5.80 -11.07 -3.24
CA ALA A 204 -4.86 -11.64 -2.30
C ALA A 204 -3.73 -10.63 -1.98
N PRO A 205 -3.16 -10.63 -0.77
CA PRO A 205 -2.32 -9.53 -0.27
C PRO A 205 -1.17 -9.12 -1.19
N VAL A 206 -0.36 -10.08 -1.65
CA VAL A 206 0.79 -9.78 -2.53
C VAL A 206 0.30 -9.26 -3.89
N ALA A 207 -0.75 -9.87 -4.44
CA ALA A 207 -1.31 -9.44 -5.73
C ALA A 207 -1.92 -8.03 -5.66
N ALA A 208 -2.59 -7.67 -4.55
CA ALA A 208 -3.13 -6.33 -4.31
C ALA A 208 -2.03 -5.27 -4.25
N ALA A 209 -0.94 -5.55 -3.53
CA ALA A 209 0.21 -4.64 -3.45
C ALA A 209 0.93 -4.51 -4.80
N ASP A 210 1.12 -5.60 -5.55
CA ASP A 210 1.64 -5.59 -6.93
C ASP A 210 0.76 -4.71 -7.83
N GLN A 211 -0.56 -4.82 -7.72
CA GLN A 211 -1.52 -4.00 -8.49
C GLN A 211 -1.42 -2.52 -8.17
N LEU A 212 -1.26 -2.15 -6.89
CA LEU A 212 -1.07 -0.75 -6.50
C LEU A 212 0.24 -0.17 -7.06
N VAL A 213 1.34 -0.94 -7.04
CA VAL A 213 2.61 -0.53 -7.67
C VAL A 213 2.42 -0.32 -9.17
N LEU A 214 1.75 -1.26 -9.84
CA LEU A 214 1.46 -1.16 -11.27
C LEU A 214 0.57 0.05 -11.60
N LEU A 215 -0.47 0.31 -10.79
CA LEU A 215 -1.33 1.48 -10.95
C LEU A 215 -0.53 2.79 -10.85
N ARG A 216 0.38 2.91 -9.87
CA ARG A 216 1.27 4.10 -9.76
C ARG A 216 2.10 4.30 -11.03
N ILE A 217 2.59 3.24 -11.65
CA ILE A 217 3.33 3.30 -12.93
C ILE A 217 2.40 3.76 -14.05
N ILE A 218 1.19 3.21 -14.16
CA ILE A 218 0.20 3.56 -15.18
C ILE A 218 -0.17 5.04 -15.07
N VAL A 219 -0.55 5.51 -13.88
CA VAL A 219 -0.93 6.90 -13.61
C VAL A 219 0.22 7.85 -13.93
N GLY A 220 1.45 7.51 -13.50
CA GLY A 220 2.63 8.32 -13.78
C GLY A 220 2.98 8.39 -15.27
N ARG A 221 2.81 7.28 -16.02
CA ARG A 221 3.00 7.27 -17.49
C ARG A 221 1.94 8.10 -18.21
N ALA A 222 0.68 7.96 -17.81
CA ALA A 222 -0.40 8.74 -18.39
C ALA A 222 -0.19 10.25 -18.14
N ALA A 223 0.12 10.66 -16.91
CA ALA A 223 0.39 12.05 -16.58
C ALA A 223 1.49 12.66 -17.48
N ARG A 224 2.60 11.95 -17.67
CA ARG A 224 3.71 12.42 -18.54
C ARG A 224 3.29 12.61 -20.00
N ARG A 225 2.38 11.80 -20.53
CA ARG A 225 1.84 11.96 -21.91
C ARG A 225 1.00 13.22 -22.03
N HIS A 226 0.41 13.69 -20.93
CA HIS A 226 -0.33 14.95 -20.85
C HIS A 226 0.54 16.16 -20.45
N GLY A 227 1.88 15.99 -20.39
CA GLY A 227 2.78 17.05 -19.94
C GLY A 227 2.65 17.38 -18.44
N LEU A 228 2.17 16.43 -17.65
CA LEU A 228 1.95 16.54 -16.21
C LEU A 228 2.84 15.59 -15.42
N ARG A 229 2.85 15.77 -14.10
CA ARG A 229 3.40 14.82 -13.13
C ARG A 229 2.36 14.46 -12.09
N VAL A 230 2.64 13.41 -11.33
CA VAL A 230 1.85 12.94 -10.20
C VAL A 230 2.63 13.15 -8.92
N SER A 231 2.01 13.78 -7.94
CA SER A 231 2.50 13.83 -6.57
C SER A 231 1.80 12.76 -5.74
N LEU A 232 2.59 11.87 -5.14
CA LEU A 232 2.17 10.88 -4.14
C LEU A 232 2.60 11.35 -2.73
N SER A 233 2.81 12.65 -2.54
CA SER A 233 3.11 13.19 -1.21
C SER A 233 1.87 13.20 -0.34
N PRO A 234 1.94 12.78 0.92
CA PRO A 234 0.82 12.89 1.86
C PRO A 234 0.43 14.34 2.18
N ALA A 235 1.35 15.29 1.97
CA ALA A 235 1.11 16.72 2.10
C ALA A 235 1.85 17.44 0.97
N PRO A 236 1.27 17.48 -0.25
CA PRO A 236 1.98 17.97 -1.44
C PRO A 236 2.35 19.44 -1.36
N PHE A 237 1.53 20.27 -0.71
CA PHE A 237 1.77 21.70 -0.58
C PHE A 237 1.35 22.20 0.80
N ALA A 238 2.08 23.20 1.32
CA ALA A 238 1.75 23.83 2.59
C ALA A 238 0.34 24.45 2.55
N GLY A 239 -0.50 24.05 3.50
CA GLY A 239 -1.89 24.54 3.60
C GLY A 239 -2.87 23.93 2.60
N SER A 240 -2.44 23.00 1.74
CA SER A 240 -3.34 22.22 0.91
C SER A 240 -3.91 21.02 1.68
N VAL A 241 -4.89 20.34 1.07
CA VAL A 241 -5.37 19.06 1.58
C VAL A 241 -4.29 17.99 1.46
N GLY A 242 -4.31 17.02 2.38
CA GLY A 242 -3.46 15.85 2.32
C GLY A 242 -3.97 14.81 1.31
N SER A 243 -3.14 13.82 1.02
CA SER A 243 -3.51 12.64 0.23
C SER A 243 -3.41 11.38 1.09
N GLY A 244 -4.44 10.53 1.04
CA GLY A 244 -4.51 9.22 1.66
C GLY A 244 -4.18 8.08 0.70
N ALA A 245 -3.88 6.92 1.27
CA ALA A 245 -3.79 5.65 0.54
C ALA A 245 -4.44 4.56 1.38
N HIS A 246 -5.74 4.71 1.61
CA HIS A 246 -6.48 3.86 2.54
C HIS A 246 -6.37 2.40 2.13
N GLN A 247 -6.19 1.53 3.12
CA GLN A 247 -6.15 0.10 2.87
C GLN A 247 -7.32 -0.59 3.52
N HIS A 248 -8.07 -1.31 2.71
CA HIS A 248 -9.15 -2.18 3.14
C HIS A 248 -8.65 -3.63 3.23
N PHE A 249 -9.19 -4.38 4.18
CA PHE A 249 -8.99 -5.82 4.21
C PHE A 249 -10.23 -6.56 4.72
N SER A 250 -10.42 -7.77 4.22
CA SER A 250 -11.38 -8.74 4.72
C SER A 250 -10.70 -10.08 4.96
N LEU A 251 -11.24 -10.84 5.91
CA LEU A 251 -10.69 -12.13 6.32
C LEU A 251 -11.78 -13.19 6.27
N THR A 252 -11.42 -14.36 5.76
CA THR A 252 -12.29 -15.55 5.75
C THR A 252 -11.55 -16.71 6.41
N GLN A 253 -12.20 -17.42 7.31
CA GLN A 253 -11.64 -18.60 7.96
C GLN A 253 -12.63 -19.76 7.81
N GLN A 254 -12.20 -20.87 7.20
CA GLN A 254 -13.04 -22.04 6.96
C GLN A 254 -14.41 -21.67 6.32
N GLU A 255 -14.37 -20.87 5.25
CA GLU A 255 -15.56 -20.36 4.53
C GLU A 255 -16.43 -19.36 5.31
N THR A 256 -16.07 -19.01 6.56
CA THR A 256 -16.77 -18.00 7.37
C THR A 256 -16.14 -16.64 7.18
N ALA A 257 -16.91 -15.65 6.70
CA ALA A 257 -16.45 -14.26 6.60
C ALA A 257 -16.38 -13.62 8.00
N LEU A 258 -15.17 -13.32 8.46
CA LEU A 258 -14.95 -12.88 9.85
C LEU A 258 -15.63 -11.54 10.19
N PHE A 259 -15.95 -10.74 9.16
CA PHE A 259 -16.56 -9.41 9.30
C PHE A 259 -18.04 -9.35 8.92
N SER A 260 -18.69 -10.49 8.61
CA SER A 260 -20.09 -10.50 8.18
C SER A 260 -20.92 -11.61 8.82
N ASP A 261 -20.31 -12.74 9.19
CA ASP A 261 -21.03 -13.96 9.55
C ASP A 261 -21.07 -14.20 11.08
N GLY A 262 -20.80 -13.16 11.87
CA GLY A 262 -20.80 -13.21 13.32
C GLY A 262 -22.02 -12.53 13.95
N THR A 263 -22.05 -12.53 15.29
CA THR A 263 -23.08 -11.90 16.11
C THR A 263 -22.59 -10.65 16.86
N GLY A 264 -21.33 -10.29 16.67
CA GLY A 264 -20.73 -9.11 17.27
C GLY A 264 -21.13 -7.80 16.58
N PRO A 265 -20.53 -6.67 16.98
CA PRO A 265 -20.81 -5.37 16.38
C PRO A 265 -20.63 -5.41 14.85
N GLY A 266 -21.61 -4.88 14.12
CA GLY A 266 -21.60 -4.85 12.66
C GLY A 266 -21.58 -6.22 11.96
N GLY A 267 -21.82 -7.32 12.68
CA GLY A 267 -21.76 -8.68 12.14
C GLY A 267 -20.39 -9.35 12.27
N MET A 268 -19.45 -8.75 13.01
CA MET A 268 -18.13 -9.36 13.25
C MET A 268 -18.23 -10.65 14.07
N SER A 269 -17.48 -11.67 13.67
CA SER A 269 -17.21 -12.85 14.51
C SER A 269 -16.27 -12.50 15.68
N ALA A 270 -16.07 -13.40 16.64
CA ALA A 270 -15.10 -13.20 17.71
C ALA A 270 -13.66 -13.02 17.15
N ALA A 271 -13.29 -13.83 16.15
CA ALA A 271 -12.00 -13.70 15.48
C ALA A 271 -11.89 -12.38 14.67
N GLY A 272 -12.98 -11.93 14.03
CA GLY A 272 -13.03 -10.62 13.37
C GLY A 272 -12.82 -9.46 14.34
N GLN A 273 -13.48 -9.51 15.50
CA GLN A 273 -13.25 -8.52 16.56
C GLN A 273 -11.80 -8.54 17.06
N ALA A 274 -11.22 -9.71 17.26
CA ALA A 274 -9.84 -9.87 17.68
C ALA A 274 -8.83 -9.34 16.62
N ALA A 275 -9.12 -9.52 15.33
CA ALA A 275 -8.35 -8.95 14.23
C ALA A 275 -8.31 -7.42 14.29
N VAL A 276 -9.48 -6.78 14.42
CA VAL A 276 -9.60 -5.32 14.56
C VAL A 276 -8.87 -4.82 15.81
N ALA A 277 -9.01 -5.52 16.93
CA ALA A 277 -8.33 -5.20 18.18
C ALA A 277 -6.81 -5.27 18.05
N GLY A 278 -6.30 -6.29 17.34
CA GLY A 278 -4.86 -6.43 17.07
C GLY A 278 -4.30 -5.28 16.25
N VAL A 279 -4.99 -4.92 15.15
CA VAL A 279 -4.62 -3.76 14.32
C VAL A 279 -4.62 -2.50 15.17
N LEU A 280 -5.68 -2.23 15.92
CA LEU A 280 -5.82 -1.01 16.71
C LEU A 280 -4.74 -0.90 17.80
N ARG A 281 -4.41 -2.02 18.47
CA ARG A 281 -3.35 -2.06 19.49
C ARG A 281 -1.99 -1.72 18.93
N GLY A 282 -1.65 -2.24 17.74
CA GLY A 282 -0.36 -2.02 17.11
C GLY A 282 -0.29 -0.76 16.24
N LEU A 283 -1.40 -0.06 16.02
CA LEU A 283 -1.49 1.06 15.09
C LEU A 283 -0.53 2.22 15.41
N PRO A 284 -0.36 2.66 16.69
CA PRO A 284 0.58 3.73 17.01
C PRO A 284 2.03 3.39 16.65
N ASP A 285 2.42 2.14 16.87
CA ASP A 285 3.76 1.65 16.53
C ASP A 285 3.94 1.48 15.02
N ALA A 286 2.87 1.03 14.32
CA ALA A 286 2.88 0.81 12.87
C ALA A 286 2.87 2.13 12.08
N GLN A 287 2.60 3.27 12.70
CA GLN A 287 2.52 4.55 12.01
C GLN A 287 3.79 4.85 11.21
N GLY A 288 5.00 4.45 11.68
CA GLY A 288 6.25 4.63 10.94
C GLY A 288 6.33 3.84 9.62
N ILE A 289 5.54 2.78 9.48
CA ILE A 289 5.39 2.00 8.23
C ILE A 289 4.25 2.58 7.36
N LEU A 290 3.14 3.00 7.99
CA LEU A 290 1.91 3.43 7.31
C LEU A 290 1.94 4.90 6.89
N CYS A 291 2.75 5.71 7.57
CA CYS A 291 2.94 7.15 7.37
C CYS A 291 4.46 7.45 7.34
N GLY A 292 5.17 6.85 6.37
CA GLY A 292 6.64 6.78 6.37
C GLY A 292 7.36 8.08 6.00
N SER A 293 6.66 9.13 5.53
CA SER A 293 7.28 10.39 5.12
C SER A 293 7.37 11.39 6.28
N ILE A 294 8.44 12.19 6.30
CA ILE A 294 8.61 13.31 7.23
C ILE A 294 7.45 14.33 7.16
N VAL A 295 6.73 14.40 6.03
CA VAL A 295 5.56 15.27 5.86
C VAL A 295 4.23 14.59 6.14
N SER A 296 4.22 13.29 6.48
CA SER A 296 2.99 12.55 6.80
C SER A 296 2.22 13.17 7.97
N GLY A 297 2.93 13.67 8.98
CA GLY A 297 2.31 14.35 10.13
C GLY A 297 1.48 15.58 9.76
N LEU A 298 1.80 16.25 8.65
CA LEU A 298 1.02 17.40 8.18
C LEU A 298 -0.39 17.00 7.71
N ARG A 299 -0.58 15.75 7.26
CA ARG A 299 -1.89 15.18 6.92
C ARG A 299 -2.64 14.72 8.17
N MET A 300 -1.94 14.18 9.18
CA MET A 300 -2.49 13.51 10.35
C MET A 300 -3.08 14.49 11.37
N ARG A 301 -4.17 15.18 10.99
CA ARG A 301 -4.84 16.19 11.80
C ARG A 301 -6.32 15.91 11.96
N PRO A 302 -6.89 16.16 13.15
CA PRO A 302 -8.33 16.06 13.38
C PRO A 302 -9.14 16.90 12.39
N GLY A 303 -10.25 16.36 11.90
CA GLY A 303 -11.14 17.04 10.95
C GLY A 303 -10.70 16.97 9.49
N ASN A 304 -9.62 16.24 9.20
CA ASN A 304 -9.11 16.02 7.83
C ASN A 304 -9.42 14.62 7.29
N TRP A 305 -10.29 13.86 7.96
CA TRP A 305 -10.65 12.47 7.63
C TRP A 305 -9.44 11.54 7.46
N ALA A 306 -8.32 11.93 8.05
CA ALA A 306 -7.06 11.18 7.98
C ALA A 306 -6.97 10.03 9.00
N GLY A 307 -7.96 9.87 9.89
CA GLY A 307 -7.91 8.87 10.95
C GLY A 307 -6.90 9.23 12.06
N ALA A 308 -6.79 10.50 12.43
CA ALA A 308 -5.80 10.99 13.40
C ALA A 308 -5.95 10.39 14.80
N TYR A 309 -7.07 9.75 15.10
CA TYR A 309 -7.34 9.13 16.40
C TYR A 309 -7.29 7.61 16.30
N ALA A 310 -6.44 6.98 17.11
CA ALA A 310 -6.37 5.52 17.24
C ALA A 310 -7.62 4.99 17.96
N CYS A 311 -8.70 4.86 17.22
CA CYS A 311 -9.96 4.26 17.61
C CYS A 311 -10.58 3.53 16.42
N TRP A 312 -11.65 2.76 16.66
CA TRP A 312 -12.44 2.13 15.63
C TRP A 312 -13.90 2.54 15.73
N GLY A 313 -14.62 2.48 14.64
CA GLY A 313 -16.07 2.72 14.63
C GLY A 313 -16.73 2.26 13.34
N ILE A 314 -17.99 1.86 13.45
CA ILE A 314 -18.82 1.48 12.31
C ILE A 314 -19.12 2.74 11.49
N GLU A 315 -18.72 2.72 10.20
CA GLU A 315 -18.90 3.80 9.25
C GLU A 315 -18.36 5.17 9.74
N ASN A 316 -17.41 5.15 10.68
CA ASN A 316 -16.84 6.37 11.25
C ASN A 316 -15.60 6.81 10.46
N ARG A 317 -15.72 7.87 9.64
CA ARG A 317 -14.66 8.38 8.78
C ARG A 317 -13.53 9.13 9.50
N GLU A 318 -13.70 9.49 10.78
CA GLU A 318 -12.66 10.10 11.61
C GLU A 318 -11.88 9.08 12.46
N ALA A 319 -12.36 7.83 12.56
CA ALA A 319 -11.63 6.76 13.21
C ALA A 319 -10.47 6.27 12.33
N ALA A 320 -9.31 6.00 12.94
CA ALA A 320 -8.17 5.41 12.23
C ALA A 320 -8.48 4.03 11.64
N VAL A 321 -9.37 3.28 12.29
CA VAL A 321 -9.87 1.98 11.83
C VAL A 321 -11.38 2.08 11.65
N ARG A 322 -11.82 2.24 10.41
CA ARG A 322 -13.24 2.27 10.06
C ARG A 322 -13.71 0.86 9.72
N PHE A 323 -14.75 0.41 10.36
CA PHE A 323 -15.43 -0.82 10.01
C PHE A 323 -16.54 -0.52 8.99
N VAL A 324 -16.45 -1.13 7.81
CA VAL A 324 -17.45 -1.03 6.74
C VAL A 324 -18.35 -2.26 6.81
N THR A 325 -19.65 -2.04 7.04
CA THR A 325 -20.61 -3.15 7.23
C THR A 325 -20.97 -3.83 5.90
N ALA A 326 -21.24 -5.14 5.97
CA ALA A 326 -21.84 -5.85 4.86
C ALA A 326 -23.26 -5.36 4.60
N GLY A 327 -23.66 -5.32 3.33
CA GLY A 327 -25.00 -4.93 2.95
C GLY A 327 -25.14 -4.74 1.44
N PRO A 328 -26.33 -4.37 0.96
CA PRO A 328 -26.56 -4.17 -0.49
C PRO A 328 -25.65 -3.10 -1.13
N GLY A 329 -25.14 -2.17 -0.32
CA GLY A 329 -24.21 -1.13 -0.78
C GLY A 329 -22.73 -1.52 -0.67
N SER A 330 -22.43 -2.72 -0.16
CA SER A 330 -21.05 -3.23 -0.02
C SER A 330 -20.89 -4.54 -0.80
N PRO A 331 -20.57 -4.49 -2.10
CA PRO A 331 -20.51 -5.68 -2.96
C PRO A 331 -19.42 -6.67 -2.54
N HIS A 332 -18.41 -6.21 -1.81
CA HIS A 332 -17.30 -7.02 -1.28
C HIS A 332 -17.53 -7.52 0.17
N GLY A 333 -18.71 -7.29 0.73
CA GLY A 333 -19.04 -7.69 2.10
C GLY A 333 -18.44 -6.76 3.16
N GLY A 334 -18.49 -7.21 4.44
CA GLY A 334 -17.88 -6.47 5.55
C GLY A 334 -16.37 -6.44 5.46
N ASN A 335 -15.77 -5.27 5.71
CA ASN A 335 -14.33 -5.09 5.65
C ASN A 335 -13.87 -4.00 6.63
N VAL A 336 -12.56 -3.91 6.80
CA VAL A 336 -11.90 -2.94 7.69
C VAL A 336 -11.03 -2.01 6.86
N GLU A 337 -11.25 -0.72 6.98
CA GLU A 337 -10.43 0.33 6.39
C GLU A 337 -9.43 0.87 7.43
N VAL A 338 -8.15 0.88 7.08
CA VAL A 338 -7.09 1.55 7.84
C VAL A 338 -6.77 2.87 7.16
N LYS A 339 -7.26 3.97 7.75
CA LYS A 339 -7.25 5.30 7.12
C LYS A 339 -5.92 6.03 7.19
N ILE A 340 -5.07 5.69 8.16
CA ILE A 340 -3.82 6.44 8.36
C ILE A 340 -2.79 6.21 7.26
N VAL A 341 -2.93 5.13 6.48
CA VAL A 341 -2.01 4.85 5.36
C VAL A 341 -1.99 6.02 4.38
N ASP A 342 -0.81 6.44 3.98
CA ASP A 342 -0.64 7.51 3.01
C ASP A 342 0.14 7.06 1.75
N PRO A 343 0.12 7.85 0.66
CA PRO A 343 0.71 7.42 -0.61
C PRO A 343 2.24 7.28 -0.59
N SER A 344 2.94 7.76 0.45
CA SER A 344 4.38 7.54 0.61
C SER A 344 4.71 6.16 1.17
N ALA A 345 3.74 5.48 1.77
CA ALA A 345 3.93 4.15 2.34
C ALA A 345 4.36 3.12 1.29
N ASN A 346 5.23 2.20 1.70
CA ASN A 346 5.54 1.00 0.94
C ASN A 346 4.32 0.06 0.99
N PRO A 347 3.64 -0.23 -0.14
CA PRO A 347 2.39 -0.98 -0.11
C PRO A 347 2.54 -2.41 0.42
N TYR A 348 3.69 -3.03 0.21
CA TYR A 348 3.95 -4.37 0.74
C TYR A 348 4.13 -4.36 2.26
N LEU A 349 4.92 -3.41 2.79
CA LEU A 349 5.17 -3.32 4.23
C LEU A 349 3.93 -2.83 4.99
N ALA A 350 3.14 -1.91 4.41
CA ALA A 350 1.88 -1.47 4.97
C ALA A 350 0.90 -2.64 5.12
N SER A 351 0.70 -3.41 4.05
CA SER A 351 -0.16 -4.60 4.08
C SER A 351 0.38 -5.66 5.04
N ALA A 352 1.70 -5.87 5.08
CA ALA A 352 2.31 -6.83 5.99
C ALA A 352 2.11 -6.45 7.47
N ALA A 353 2.26 -5.17 7.81
CA ALA A 353 2.04 -4.66 9.17
C ALA A 353 0.57 -4.83 9.58
N ILE A 354 -0.38 -4.38 8.75
CA ILE A 354 -1.82 -4.45 9.04
C ILE A 354 -2.27 -5.91 9.21
N LEU A 355 -1.95 -6.78 8.25
CA LEU A 355 -2.37 -8.17 8.27
C LEU A 355 -1.66 -8.99 9.35
N GLY A 356 -0.38 -8.70 9.61
CA GLY A 356 0.36 -9.32 10.70
C GLY A 356 -0.20 -8.96 12.06
N LEU A 357 -0.57 -7.69 12.28
CA LEU A 357 -1.25 -7.23 13.51
C LEU A 357 -2.64 -7.86 13.66
N ALA A 358 -3.39 -8.02 12.56
CA ALA A 358 -4.68 -8.70 12.57
C ALA A 358 -4.52 -10.17 12.97
N LEU A 359 -3.55 -10.88 12.40
CA LEU A 359 -3.24 -12.27 12.74
C LEU A 359 -2.78 -12.43 14.20
N ASP A 360 -1.93 -11.51 14.68
CA ASP A 360 -1.53 -11.49 16.10
C ASP A 360 -2.72 -11.26 17.02
N GLY A 361 -3.63 -10.36 16.65
CA GLY A 361 -4.87 -10.12 17.39
C GLY A 361 -5.73 -11.39 17.49
N ILE A 362 -5.93 -12.12 16.39
CA ILE A 362 -6.66 -13.39 16.38
C ILE A 362 -5.95 -14.42 17.26
N SER A 363 -4.65 -14.60 17.07
CA SER A 363 -3.85 -15.63 17.77
C SER A 363 -3.82 -15.43 19.30
N ASN A 364 -3.93 -14.18 19.75
CA ASN A 364 -3.93 -13.81 21.17
C ASN A 364 -5.32 -13.48 21.71
N GLU A 365 -6.40 -13.77 20.95
CA GLU A 365 -7.78 -13.51 21.33
C GLU A 365 -7.98 -12.07 21.86
N ALA A 366 -7.42 -11.09 21.15
CA ALA A 366 -7.40 -9.69 21.58
C ALA A 366 -8.82 -9.15 21.76
N THR A 367 -9.04 -8.43 22.86
CA THR A 367 -10.34 -7.85 23.16
C THR A 367 -10.51 -6.52 22.44
N LEU A 368 -11.58 -6.40 21.64
CA LEU A 368 -11.94 -5.16 20.95
C LEU A 368 -12.40 -4.11 21.97
N PRO A 369 -11.81 -2.90 22.00
CA PRO A 369 -12.29 -1.83 22.85
C PRO A 369 -13.68 -1.32 22.43
N PRO A 370 -14.35 -0.49 23.24
CA PRO A 370 -15.63 0.10 22.88
C PRO A 370 -15.57 0.87 21.56
N GLU A 371 -16.68 0.81 20.81
CA GLU A 371 -16.84 1.53 19.55
C GLU A 371 -16.85 3.06 19.76
N MET A 372 -16.17 3.79 18.90
CA MET A 372 -16.26 5.24 18.80
C MET A 372 -17.41 5.62 17.84
N THR A 373 -18.57 5.93 18.42
CA THR A 373 -19.83 6.23 17.69
C THR A 373 -19.99 7.70 17.28
N VAL A 374 -19.04 8.54 17.67
CA VAL A 374 -19.04 9.98 17.37
C VAL A 374 -17.71 10.40 16.76
N ASP A 375 -17.66 11.59 16.22
CA ASP A 375 -16.39 12.23 15.82
C ASP A 375 -15.52 12.46 17.06
N PRO A 376 -14.35 11.79 17.16
CA PRO A 376 -13.48 11.90 18.34
C PRO A 376 -13.03 13.34 18.65
N ALA A 377 -12.94 14.20 17.63
CA ALA A 377 -12.57 15.60 17.80
C ALA A 377 -13.61 16.40 18.61
N LYS A 378 -14.86 15.93 18.66
CA LYS A 378 -15.94 16.57 19.44
C LYS A 378 -15.94 16.20 20.91
N LEU A 379 -15.17 15.17 21.31
CA LEU A 379 -15.04 14.77 22.71
C LEU A 379 -14.03 15.64 23.43
N SER A 380 -14.21 15.84 24.75
CA SER A 380 -13.16 16.40 25.59
C SER A 380 -11.96 15.45 25.65
N GLU A 381 -10.78 15.97 25.97
CA GLU A 381 -9.59 15.14 26.16
C GLU A 381 -9.82 14.04 27.22
N ALA A 382 -10.48 14.40 28.33
CA ALA A 382 -10.80 13.47 29.40
C ALA A 382 -11.71 12.32 28.89
N ASP A 383 -12.72 12.63 28.07
CA ASP A 383 -13.62 11.61 27.51
C ASP A 383 -12.89 10.72 26.50
N ARG A 384 -11.99 11.28 25.66
CA ARG A 384 -11.14 10.47 24.76
C ARG A 384 -10.25 9.51 25.53
N VAL A 385 -9.58 9.99 26.56
CA VAL A 385 -8.72 9.16 27.41
C VAL A 385 -9.54 8.06 28.09
N ALA A 386 -10.72 8.38 28.61
CA ALA A 386 -11.63 7.41 29.22
C ALA A 386 -12.12 6.36 28.22
N ALA A 387 -12.26 6.73 26.94
CA ALA A 387 -12.60 5.83 25.85
C ALA A 387 -11.39 5.05 25.29
N GLY A 388 -10.17 5.23 25.83
CA GLY A 388 -8.95 4.62 25.33
C GLY A 388 -8.52 5.12 23.95
N THR A 389 -9.01 6.28 23.53
CA THR A 389 -8.73 6.85 22.21
C THR A 389 -7.52 7.79 22.30
N LEU A 390 -6.48 7.48 21.52
CA LEU A 390 -5.25 8.24 21.47
C LEU A 390 -5.20 9.11 20.21
N LEU A 391 -4.74 10.35 20.34
CA LEU A 391 -4.32 11.15 19.19
C LEU A 391 -2.95 10.64 18.74
N LEU A 392 -2.84 10.29 17.48
CA LEU A 392 -1.59 9.81 16.90
C LEU A 392 -0.58 10.97 16.77
N PRO A 393 0.73 10.75 17.00
CA PRO A 393 1.73 11.78 16.91
C PRO A 393 1.91 12.32 15.49
N GLU A 394 2.13 13.63 15.36
CA GLU A 394 2.48 14.28 14.09
C GLU A 394 4.00 14.28 13.84
N ALA A 395 4.81 14.25 14.89
CA ALA A 395 6.26 14.36 14.78
C ALA A 395 6.91 13.06 14.37
N GLN A 396 7.57 13.01 13.21
CA GLN A 396 8.19 11.80 12.66
C GLN A 396 9.19 11.15 13.63
N VAL A 397 9.92 11.94 14.43
CA VAL A 397 10.85 11.42 15.42
C VAL A 397 10.15 10.58 16.51
N GLU A 398 8.95 10.96 16.90
CA GLU A 398 8.14 10.19 17.87
C GLU A 398 7.59 8.93 17.24
N VAL A 399 7.12 9.04 15.98
CA VAL A 399 6.59 7.93 15.18
C VAL A 399 7.66 6.84 14.98
N LEU A 400 8.86 7.22 14.56
CA LEU A 400 9.97 6.28 14.36
C LEU A 400 10.47 5.69 15.69
N ALA A 401 10.50 6.48 16.76
CA ALA A 401 10.90 5.97 18.08
C ALA A 401 9.90 4.94 18.66
N ALA A 402 8.60 5.04 18.30
CA ALA A 402 7.60 4.03 18.65
C ALA A 402 7.81 2.74 17.84
N LEU A 403 8.01 2.87 16.52
CA LEU A 403 8.29 1.74 15.63
C LEU A 403 9.54 0.97 16.07
N ASP A 404 10.65 1.68 16.36
CA ASP A 404 11.92 1.07 16.77
C ASP A 404 11.78 0.18 18.02
N LYS A 405 10.96 0.61 18.97
CA LYS A 405 10.73 -0.10 20.24
C LYS A 405 9.67 -1.20 20.15
N SER A 406 8.98 -1.32 19.04
CA SER A 406 7.84 -2.23 18.90
C SER A 406 8.29 -3.67 18.78
N ALA A 407 8.25 -4.43 19.87
CA ALA A 407 8.56 -5.85 19.87
C ALA A 407 7.61 -6.65 18.96
N ILE A 408 6.35 -6.24 18.86
CA ILE A 408 5.35 -6.91 18.02
C ILE A 408 5.67 -6.72 16.53
N LEU A 409 5.99 -5.51 16.09
CA LEU A 409 6.30 -5.25 14.68
C LEU A 409 7.67 -5.86 14.28
N ARG A 410 8.64 -5.89 15.19
CA ARG A 410 9.90 -6.64 14.98
C ARG A 410 9.65 -8.14 14.81
N THR A 411 8.71 -8.71 15.55
CA THR A 411 8.31 -10.11 15.37
C THR A 411 7.61 -10.33 14.02
N ILE A 412 6.70 -9.43 13.62
CA ILE A 412 5.90 -9.55 12.39
C ILE A 412 6.74 -9.31 11.14
N LEU A 413 7.47 -8.19 11.09
CA LEU A 413 8.19 -7.75 9.88
C LEU A 413 9.64 -8.25 9.83
N GLY A 414 10.23 -8.50 10.99
CA GLY A 414 11.64 -8.85 11.20
C GLY A 414 12.51 -7.62 11.49
N ASP A 415 13.51 -7.81 12.35
CA ASP A 415 14.47 -6.75 12.72
C ASP A 415 15.09 -6.06 11.50
N PRO A 416 15.55 -6.79 10.43
CA PRO A 416 16.18 -6.13 9.29
C PRO A 416 15.26 -5.14 8.56
N VAL A 417 13.94 -5.37 8.57
CA VAL A 417 12.97 -4.44 7.96
C VAL A 417 12.80 -3.21 8.83
N ILE A 418 12.62 -3.39 10.13
CA ILE A 418 12.45 -2.27 11.07
C ILE A 418 13.70 -1.40 11.09
N ASP A 419 14.89 -2.00 11.20
CA ASP A 419 16.17 -1.27 11.22
C ASP A 419 16.44 -0.47 9.94
N MET A 420 15.85 -0.88 8.79
CA MET A 420 15.93 -0.14 7.54
C MET A 420 14.94 1.01 7.42
N VAL A 421 13.85 0.99 8.20
CA VAL A 421 12.82 2.05 8.18
C VAL A 421 13.15 3.15 9.20
N VAL A 422 13.71 2.78 10.35
CA VAL A 422 14.10 3.70 11.44
C VAL A 422 15.42 4.40 11.15
#